data_01f7515aa45d4a6782c906ea7e37e18a
#
_entry.id   01f7515aa45d4a6782c906ea7e37e18a
#
_cell.length_a   1.000
_cell.length_b   1.000
_cell.length_c   1.000
_cell.angle_alpha   90.00
_cell.angle_beta   90.00
_cell.angle_gamma   90.00
#
_symmetry.space_group_name_H-M   'P 1'
#
loop_
_entity.id
_entity.type
_entity.pdbx_description
1 polymer ?
#
loop_
_entity_poly.entity_id
_entity_poly.type
_entity_poly.pdbx_seq_one_letter_code
_entity_poly.pdbx_strand_id
1 'polypeptide(L)'
;MCEMASFVFRPVEGVPVKTWDLMGHSETMEHFNLRDGSLRDGWREGHYKPDGALLCRVLDQDGMTGCECEAVLRERWPTFGDFLGAVLPLDYPGSLDLDGLTSAKDLKLPETVSGYLDLRGLTSAKDLKLPETVSGSLNLLGSYRSLNEARGLVADAAR
;
A
#
# COMPACT_ATOMS: atom_id res chain seq x y z
N MET A 1 0.99 -6.32 -13.99
CA MET A 1 0.16 -5.60 -13.00
C MET A 1 1.10 -4.79 -12.12
N CYS A 2 0.99 -3.47 -12.11
CA CYS A 2 1.81 -2.68 -11.21
C CYS A 2 1.34 -2.95 -9.79
N GLU A 3 2.25 -3.39 -8.94
CA GLU A 3 1.94 -3.62 -7.53
C GLU A 3 1.63 -2.29 -6.84
N MET A 4 0.64 -2.31 -6.00
CA MET A 4 0.27 -1.15 -5.18
C MET A 4 1.39 -0.87 -4.17
N ALA A 5 1.40 0.33 -3.62
CA ALA A 5 2.38 0.76 -2.63
C ALA A 5 3.80 0.98 -3.16
N SER A 6 3.91 1.66 -4.30
CA SER A 6 5.19 2.13 -4.84
C SER A 6 5.68 3.41 -4.18
N PHE A 7 6.98 3.54 -4.07
CA PHE A 7 7.65 4.78 -3.68
C PHE A 7 8.94 4.94 -4.48
N VAL A 8 9.47 6.15 -4.55
CA VAL A 8 10.75 6.44 -5.19
C VAL A 8 11.68 7.14 -4.21
N PHE A 9 12.96 6.82 -4.28
CA PHE A 9 13.97 7.42 -3.41
C PHE A 9 15.34 7.44 -4.09
N ARG A 10 16.24 8.25 -3.55
CA ARG A 10 17.67 8.16 -3.86
C ARG A 10 18.41 7.69 -2.62
N PRO A 11 19.32 6.71 -2.73
CA PRO A 11 20.12 6.24 -1.61
C PRO A 11 21.26 7.23 -1.29
N VAL A 12 20.89 8.49 -1.11
CA VAL A 12 21.78 9.59 -0.74
C VAL A 12 21.26 10.18 0.55
N GLU A 13 22.15 10.38 1.52
CA GLU A 13 21.79 10.97 2.80
C GLU A 13 21.07 12.31 2.62
N GLY A 14 19.99 12.50 3.37
CA GLY A 14 19.17 13.72 3.35
C GLY A 14 18.16 13.84 2.21
N VAL A 15 18.11 12.89 1.27
CA VAL A 15 17.08 12.89 0.23
C VAL A 15 15.85 12.13 0.73
N PRO A 16 14.68 12.78 0.84
CA PRO A 16 13.48 12.13 1.36
C PRO A 16 12.93 11.09 0.37
N VAL A 17 12.36 10.04 0.91
CA VAL A 17 11.54 9.11 0.13
C VAL A 17 10.28 9.85 -0.36
N LYS A 18 9.99 9.72 -1.64
CA LYS A 18 8.79 10.29 -2.26
C LYS A 18 7.73 9.21 -2.43
N THR A 19 6.54 9.50 -1.96
CA THR A 19 5.38 8.62 -2.06
C THR A 19 4.25 9.35 -2.78
N TRP A 20 3.38 8.60 -3.44
CA TRP A 20 2.24 9.14 -4.15
C TRP A 20 1.10 8.12 -4.18
N ASP A 21 0.04 8.37 -3.46
CA ASP A 21 -1.30 7.74 -3.44
C ASP A 21 -1.42 6.31 -4.01
N LEU A 22 -0.46 5.43 -3.72
CA LEU A 22 -0.41 4.05 -4.23
C LEU A 22 -0.56 3.95 -5.76
N MET A 23 -0.13 4.95 -6.49
CA MET A 23 -0.15 4.91 -7.95
C MET A 23 0.82 3.87 -8.50
N GLY A 24 0.52 3.40 -9.68
CA GLY A 24 1.40 2.50 -10.42
C GLY A 24 2.73 3.17 -10.79
N HIS A 25 3.66 2.34 -11.29
CA HIS A 25 4.99 2.79 -11.68
C HIS A 25 4.97 3.99 -12.63
N SER A 26 4.17 3.92 -13.69
CA SER A 26 4.13 4.97 -14.73
C SER A 26 3.64 6.31 -14.17
N GLU A 27 2.60 6.27 -13.37
CA GLU A 27 2.01 7.46 -12.74
C GLU A 27 2.97 8.10 -11.75
N THR A 28 3.66 7.28 -10.95
CA THR A 28 4.68 7.75 -10.01
C THR A 28 5.85 8.41 -10.76
N MET A 29 6.32 7.81 -11.85
CA MET A 29 7.39 8.37 -12.68
C MET A 29 6.98 9.72 -13.29
N GLU A 30 5.75 9.82 -13.77
CA GLU A 30 5.21 11.07 -14.34
C GLU A 30 5.06 12.15 -13.29
N HIS A 31 4.45 11.82 -12.16
CA HIS A 31 4.21 12.76 -11.06
C HIS A 31 5.51 13.40 -10.55
N PHE A 32 6.56 12.62 -10.38
CA PHE A 32 7.86 13.10 -9.92
C PHE A 32 8.80 13.53 -11.05
N ASN A 33 8.32 13.56 -12.29
CA ASN A 33 9.08 13.94 -13.49
C ASN A 33 10.37 13.12 -13.68
N LEU A 34 10.28 11.80 -13.50
CA LEU A 34 11.43 10.88 -13.60
C LEU A 34 11.51 10.13 -14.93
N ARG A 35 10.77 10.55 -15.94
CA ARG A 35 10.78 9.90 -17.27
C ARG A 35 12.01 10.23 -18.09
N ASP A 36 12.61 11.38 -17.87
CA ASP A 36 13.86 11.75 -18.51
C ASP A 36 15.03 11.00 -17.88
N GLY A 37 15.85 10.36 -18.69
CA GLY A 37 17.00 9.58 -18.23
C GLY A 37 17.98 10.38 -17.35
N SER A 38 18.15 11.67 -17.60
CA SER A 38 18.99 12.55 -16.79
C SER A 38 18.47 12.76 -15.37
N LEU A 39 17.15 12.68 -15.18
CA LEU A 39 16.50 12.85 -13.89
C LEU A 39 16.43 11.54 -13.09
N ARG A 40 16.64 10.41 -13.76
CA ARG A 40 16.55 9.08 -13.14
C ARG A 40 17.84 8.64 -12.45
N ASP A 41 18.95 9.29 -12.75
CA ASP A 41 20.26 8.89 -12.26
C ASP A 41 20.28 8.80 -10.72
N GLY A 42 20.67 7.64 -10.24
CA GLY A 42 20.71 7.33 -8.82
C GLY A 42 19.35 7.12 -8.13
N TRP A 43 18.23 7.22 -8.84
CA TRP A 43 16.92 6.92 -8.26
C TRP A 43 16.66 5.42 -8.18
N ARG A 44 15.90 5.04 -7.15
CA ARG A 44 15.41 3.69 -6.90
C ARG A 44 13.89 3.71 -6.84
N GLU A 45 13.29 2.63 -7.25
CA GLU A 45 11.87 2.36 -7.01
C GLU A 45 11.75 1.25 -5.97
N GLY A 46 10.84 1.42 -5.04
CA GLY A 46 10.54 0.43 -4.03
C GLY A 46 9.07 0.08 -3.97
N HIS A 47 8.79 -1.13 -3.50
CA HIS A 47 7.45 -1.64 -3.25
C HIS A 47 7.38 -2.17 -1.83
N TYR A 48 6.47 -1.62 -1.04
CA TYR A 48 6.12 -2.16 0.26
C TYR A 48 4.91 -3.08 0.08
N LYS A 49 5.10 -4.36 0.24
CA LYS A 49 4.06 -5.36 0.00
C LYS A 49 3.17 -5.59 1.21
N PRO A 50 1.91 -6.03 0.99
CA PRO A 50 0.99 -6.35 2.08
C PRO A 50 1.49 -7.42 3.05
N ASP A 51 2.34 -8.35 2.58
CA ASP A 51 2.99 -9.36 3.42
C ASP A 51 4.16 -8.83 4.27
N GLY A 52 4.45 -7.54 4.16
CA GLY A 52 5.55 -6.88 4.85
C GLY A 52 6.88 -6.91 4.11
N ALA A 53 6.96 -7.51 2.93
CA ALA A 53 8.17 -7.51 2.12
C ALA A 53 8.46 -6.10 1.57
N LEU A 54 9.73 -5.73 1.57
CA LEU A 54 10.23 -4.47 1.04
C LEU A 54 11.25 -4.78 -0.05
N LEU A 55 10.89 -4.48 -1.30
CA LEU A 55 11.70 -4.77 -2.47
C LEU A 55 12.04 -3.47 -3.20
N CYS A 56 13.23 -3.39 -3.75
CA CYS A 56 13.68 -2.22 -4.50
C CYS A 56 14.37 -2.62 -5.79
N ARG A 57 14.38 -1.71 -6.75
CA ARG A 57 15.18 -1.80 -7.97
C ARG A 57 15.76 -0.46 -8.37
N VAL A 58 16.83 -0.47 -9.11
CA VAL A 58 17.31 0.70 -9.85
C VAL A 58 16.30 1.02 -10.94
N LEU A 59 15.93 2.28 -11.12
CA LEU A 59 15.06 2.68 -12.22
C LEU A 59 15.68 2.24 -13.54
N ASP A 60 14.85 1.74 -14.44
CA ASP A 60 15.22 1.19 -15.76
C ASP A 60 16.02 -0.12 -15.72
N GLN A 61 16.16 -0.78 -14.59
CA GLN A 61 16.76 -2.12 -14.50
C GLN A 61 15.71 -3.16 -14.14
N ASP A 62 15.84 -4.34 -14.73
CA ASP A 62 15.01 -5.49 -14.39
C ASP A 62 15.46 -6.11 -13.06
N GLY A 63 14.51 -6.71 -12.38
CA GLY A 63 14.73 -7.45 -11.15
C GLY A 63 14.67 -6.61 -9.89
N MET A 64 13.79 -7.03 -9.00
CA MET A 64 13.66 -6.50 -7.65
C MET A 64 14.58 -7.27 -6.70
N THR A 65 15.26 -6.53 -5.84
CA THR A 65 16.15 -7.08 -4.81
C THR A 65 15.78 -6.52 -3.44
N GLY A 66 16.50 -6.93 -2.40
CA GLY A 66 16.42 -6.30 -1.10
C GLY A 66 16.74 -4.80 -1.18
N CYS A 67 16.02 -4.01 -0.38
CA CYS A 67 16.13 -2.57 -0.41
C CYS A 67 17.37 -2.09 0.34
N GLU A 68 18.23 -1.29 -0.32
CA GLU A 68 19.44 -0.71 0.29
C GLU A 68 19.12 0.15 1.52
N CYS A 69 17.94 0.77 1.54
CA CYS A 69 17.49 1.62 2.63
C CYS A 69 16.44 0.95 3.52
N GLU A 70 16.34 -0.38 3.50
CA GLU A 70 15.32 -1.13 4.26
C GLU A 70 15.28 -0.74 5.73
N ALA A 71 16.44 -0.63 6.38
CA ALA A 71 16.52 -0.27 7.80
C ALA A 71 15.91 1.12 8.07
N VAL A 72 16.20 2.10 7.22
CA VAL A 72 15.66 3.47 7.35
C VAL A 72 14.17 3.51 7.09
N LEU A 73 13.70 2.75 6.09
CA LEU A 73 12.27 2.68 5.76
C LEU A 73 11.47 1.96 6.85
N ARG A 74 12.02 0.90 7.45
CA ARG A 74 11.37 0.18 8.55
C ARG A 74 11.38 0.97 9.86
N GLU A 75 12.34 1.84 10.06
CA GLU A 75 12.30 2.78 11.18
C GLU A 75 11.17 3.79 11.01
N ARG A 76 10.98 4.30 9.79
CA ARG A 76 9.92 5.26 9.46
C ARG A 76 8.53 4.60 9.39
N TRP A 77 8.44 3.43 8.77
CA TRP A 77 7.22 2.65 8.57
C TRP A 77 7.47 1.19 8.98
N PRO A 78 7.34 0.88 10.28
CA PRO A 78 7.64 -0.46 10.79
C PRO A 78 6.79 -1.56 10.16
N THR A 79 5.56 -1.23 9.77
CA THR A 79 4.61 -2.15 9.15
C THR A 79 4.08 -1.62 7.83
N PHE A 80 3.54 -2.51 7.01
CA PHE A 80 2.81 -2.11 5.80
C PHE A 80 1.62 -1.20 6.13
N GLY A 81 0.93 -1.44 7.24
CA GLY A 81 -0.16 -0.59 7.71
C GLY A 81 0.27 0.82 8.04
N ASP A 82 1.46 0.99 8.63
CA ASP A 82 2.04 2.32 8.89
C ASP A 82 2.35 3.05 7.59
N PHE A 83 2.88 2.34 6.61
CA PHE A 83 3.12 2.89 5.27
C PHE A 83 1.82 3.32 4.60
N LEU A 84 0.79 2.47 4.59
CA LEU A 84 -0.52 2.80 4.05
C LEU A 84 -1.12 4.05 4.70
N GLY A 85 -1.10 4.11 6.02
CA GLY A 85 -1.65 5.25 6.76
C GLY A 85 -0.90 6.56 6.52
N ALA A 86 0.38 6.49 6.13
CA ALA A 86 1.18 7.66 5.79
C ALA A 86 0.98 8.14 4.35
N VAL A 87 0.65 7.23 3.43
CA VAL A 87 0.59 7.50 1.98
C VAL A 87 -0.83 7.78 1.52
N LEU A 88 -1.81 7.02 2.02
CA LEU A 88 -3.20 7.16 1.56
C LEU A 88 -3.89 8.39 2.15
N PRO A 89 -4.61 9.16 1.33
CA PRO A 89 -5.52 10.18 1.84
C PRO A 89 -6.69 9.53 2.59
N LEU A 90 -7.33 10.26 3.48
CA LEU A 90 -8.52 9.78 4.21
C LEU A 90 -9.68 9.45 3.27
N ASP A 91 -9.84 10.25 2.21
CA ASP A 91 -10.79 10.03 1.13
C ASP A 91 -10.06 9.49 -0.09
N TYR A 92 -9.96 8.17 -0.20
CA TYR A 92 -9.26 7.53 -1.30
C TYR A 92 -10.13 7.42 -2.55
N PRO A 93 -9.75 8.06 -3.68
CA PRO A 93 -10.60 8.13 -4.86
C PRO A 93 -10.58 6.88 -5.73
N GLY A 94 -9.73 5.92 -5.44
CA GLY A 94 -9.53 4.71 -6.24
C GLY A 94 -9.99 3.44 -5.57
N SER A 95 -9.49 2.33 -6.08
CA SER A 95 -9.69 0.99 -5.55
C SER A 95 -8.45 0.51 -4.81
N LEU A 96 -8.64 -0.21 -3.71
CA LEU A 96 -7.57 -0.80 -2.91
C LEU A 96 -7.59 -2.32 -3.06
N ASP A 97 -6.53 -2.84 -3.67
CA ASP A 97 -6.29 -4.28 -3.75
C ASP A 97 -5.23 -4.66 -2.72
N LEU A 98 -5.66 -5.32 -1.67
CA LEU A 98 -4.83 -5.78 -0.56
C LEU A 98 -4.94 -7.29 -0.38
N ASP A 99 -5.09 -8.03 -1.47
CA ASP A 99 -5.31 -9.48 -1.46
C ASP A 99 -4.15 -10.28 -0.83
N GLY A 100 -2.93 -9.76 -0.88
CA GLY A 100 -1.76 -10.35 -0.21
C GLY A 100 -1.70 -10.15 1.30
N LEU A 101 -2.61 -9.36 1.87
CA LEU A 101 -2.66 -9.09 3.31
C LEU A 101 -3.33 -10.26 4.04
N THR A 102 -2.64 -10.87 5.00
CA THR A 102 -3.15 -12.02 5.77
C THR A 102 -3.65 -11.66 7.17
N SER A 103 -3.24 -10.50 7.68
CA SER A 103 -3.63 -10.00 9.00
C SER A 103 -3.97 -8.52 8.95
N ALA A 104 -5.01 -8.12 9.65
CA ALA A 104 -5.41 -6.71 9.77
C ALA A 104 -4.71 -5.97 10.92
N LYS A 105 -3.82 -6.65 11.63
CA LYS A 105 -3.06 -6.02 12.71
C LYS A 105 -2.28 -4.81 12.20
N ASP A 106 -2.41 -3.69 12.90
CA ASP A 106 -1.78 -2.41 12.57
C ASP A 106 -2.17 -1.81 11.21
N LEU A 107 -3.17 -2.40 10.52
CA LEU A 107 -3.67 -1.89 9.24
C LEU A 107 -4.42 -0.57 9.43
N LYS A 108 -4.06 0.42 8.62
CA LYS A 108 -4.68 1.73 8.57
C LYS A 108 -5.30 1.96 7.20
N LEU A 109 -6.61 1.81 7.12
CA LEU A 109 -7.38 2.07 5.90
C LEU A 109 -7.88 3.52 5.87
N PRO A 110 -8.15 4.07 4.67
CA PRO A 110 -8.85 5.34 4.51
C PRO A 110 -10.24 5.32 5.17
N GLU A 111 -10.79 6.48 5.48
CA GLU A 111 -12.18 6.61 5.94
C GLU A 111 -13.18 6.31 4.83
N THR A 112 -12.86 6.71 3.60
CA THR A 112 -13.68 6.41 2.43
C THR A 112 -12.85 5.79 1.29
N VAL A 113 -13.44 4.84 0.59
CA VAL A 113 -12.90 4.22 -0.62
C VAL A 113 -13.94 4.34 -1.73
N SER A 114 -13.63 5.10 -2.78
CA SER A 114 -14.57 5.32 -3.89
C SER A 114 -14.71 4.14 -4.85
N GLY A 115 -13.69 3.30 -4.92
CA GLY A 115 -13.70 2.07 -5.71
C GLY A 115 -13.99 0.83 -4.86
N TYR A 116 -13.43 -0.30 -5.27
CA TYR A 116 -13.53 -1.54 -4.50
C TYR A 116 -12.46 -1.61 -3.40
N LEU A 117 -12.72 -2.43 -2.40
CA LEU A 117 -11.75 -2.81 -1.38
C LEU A 117 -11.62 -4.33 -1.33
N ASP A 118 -10.44 -4.83 -1.66
CA ASP A 118 -10.16 -6.26 -1.66
C ASP A 118 -9.28 -6.66 -0.47
N LEU A 119 -9.88 -7.40 0.44
CA LEU A 119 -9.25 -7.95 1.64
C LEU A 119 -9.44 -9.48 1.71
N ARG A 120 -9.49 -10.12 0.53
CA ARG A 120 -9.74 -11.59 0.43
C ARG A 120 -8.69 -12.43 1.12
N GLY A 121 -7.46 -11.95 1.20
CA GLY A 121 -6.34 -12.66 1.79
C GLY A 121 -6.37 -12.72 3.31
N LEU A 122 -7.17 -11.91 3.98
CA LEU A 122 -7.30 -11.93 5.43
C LEU A 122 -7.81 -13.29 5.91
N THR A 123 -7.19 -13.81 6.94
CA THR A 123 -7.61 -15.07 7.60
C THR A 123 -8.58 -14.84 8.74
N SER A 124 -8.70 -13.60 9.22
CA SER A 124 -9.60 -13.18 10.28
C SER A 124 -9.94 -11.69 10.15
N ALA A 125 -11.12 -11.31 10.58
CA ALA A 125 -11.53 -9.91 10.70
C ALA A 125 -11.09 -9.27 12.03
N LYS A 126 -10.32 -9.99 12.84
CA LYS A 126 -9.79 -9.46 14.11
C LYS A 126 -8.89 -8.26 13.84
N ASP A 127 -9.00 -7.24 14.66
CA ASP A 127 -8.26 -5.98 14.60
C ASP A 127 -8.54 -5.13 13.33
N LEU A 128 -9.44 -5.57 12.44
CA LEU A 128 -9.80 -4.82 11.24
C LEU A 128 -10.65 -3.61 11.60
N LYS A 129 -10.23 -2.44 11.13
CA LYS A 129 -11.01 -1.20 11.16
C LYS A 129 -11.46 -0.88 9.74
N LEU A 130 -12.73 -1.10 9.47
CA LEU A 130 -13.30 -0.85 8.15
C LEU A 130 -13.46 0.64 7.87
N PRO A 131 -13.38 1.06 6.60
CA PRO A 131 -13.80 2.39 6.18
C PRO A 131 -15.25 2.69 6.58
N GLU A 132 -15.58 3.97 6.69
CA GLU A 132 -16.98 4.39 6.87
C GLU A 132 -17.81 4.10 5.63
N THR A 133 -17.19 4.27 4.44
CA THR A 133 -17.84 4.07 3.14
C THR A 133 -16.92 3.33 2.18
N VAL A 134 -17.48 2.36 1.47
CA VAL A 134 -16.88 1.72 0.28
C VAL A 134 -17.94 1.78 -0.82
N SER A 135 -17.70 2.57 -1.87
CA SER A 135 -18.68 2.77 -2.93
C SER A 135 -18.74 1.62 -3.92
N GLY A 136 -17.65 0.91 -4.11
CA GLY A 136 -17.57 -0.29 -4.95
C GLY A 136 -17.75 -1.58 -4.14
N SER A 137 -17.26 -2.67 -4.69
CA SER A 137 -17.33 -3.99 -4.07
C SER A 137 -16.39 -4.10 -2.88
N LEU A 138 -16.84 -4.79 -1.84
CA LEU A 138 -16.02 -5.20 -0.70
C LEU A 138 -15.86 -6.71 -0.70
N ASN A 139 -14.62 -7.18 -0.81
CA ASN A 139 -14.28 -8.59 -0.62
C ASN A 139 -13.57 -8.75 0.72
N LEU A 140 -14.13 -9.55 1.60
CA LEU A 140 -13.58 -9.81 2.92
C LEU A 140 -13.60 -11.30 3.20
N LEU A 141 -12.45 -11.85 3.58
CA LEU A 141 -12.29 -13.30 3.85
C LEU A 141 -12.71 -14.17 2.66
N GLY A 142 -12.39 -13.73 1.45
CA GLY A 142 -12.67 -14.45 0.21
C GLY A 142 -14.12 -14.40 -0.28
N SER A 143 -14.96 -13.54 0.28
CA SER A 143 -16.37 -13.38 -0.13
C SER A 143 -16.75 -11.91 -0.28
N TYR A 144 -17.54 -11.62 -1.30
CA TYR A 144 -18.17 -10.30 -1.45
C TYR A 144 -19.22 -10.10 -0.37
N ARG A 145 -19.18 -8.92 0.25
CA ARG A 145 -20.04 -8.59 1.39
C ARG A 145 -20.51 -7.15 1.29
N SER A 146 -21.66 -6.87 1.88
CA SER A 146 -22.04 -5.50 2.21
C SER A 146 -21.18 -4.99 3.37
N LEU A 147 -21.05 -3.67 3.48
CA LEU A 147 -20.29 -3.06 4.58
C LEU A 147 -20.90 -3.42 5.97
N ASN A 148 -22.23 -3.55 6.05
CA ASN A 148 -22.90 -3.96 7.29
C ASN A 148 -22.58 -5.41 7.69
N GLU A 149 -22.54 -6.33 6.72
CA GLU A 149 -22.12 -7.73 6.96
C GLU A 149 -20.66 -7.78 7.42
N ALA A 150 -19.79 -7.00 6.78
CA ALA A 150 -18.39 -6.92 7.17
C ALA A 150 -18.21 -6.37 8.60
N ARG A 151 -18.95 -5.35 8.98
CA ARG A 151 -18.97 -4.80 10.34
C ARG A 151 -19.40 -5.82 11.37
N GLY A 152 -20.39 -6.66 11.04
CA GLY A 152 -20.82 -7.78 11.89
C GLY A 152 -19.69 -8.78 12.12
N LEU A 153 -18.94 -9.14 11.07
CA LEU A 153 -17.78 -10.06 11.19
C LEU A 153 -16.67 -9.46 12.06
N VAL A 154 -16.39 -8.17 11.92
CA VAL A 154 -15.40 -7.48 12.77
C VAL A 154 -15.83 -7.49 14.24
N ALA A 155 -17.09 -7.19 14.52
CA ALA A 155 -17.64 -7.22 15.88
C ALA A 155 -17.57 -8.63 16.48
N ASP A 156 -17.90 -9.68 15.72
CA ASP A 156 -17.82 -11.06 16.17
C ASP A 156 -16.37 -11.51 16.43
N ALA A 157 -15.43 -11.09 15.61
CA ALA A 157 -14.00 -11.40 15.78
C ALA A 157 -13.38 -10.69 17.02
N ALA A 158 -13.98 -9.61 17.50
CA ALA A 158 -13.51 -8.84 18.65
C ALA A 158 -14.00 -9.39 20.01
N ARG A 159 -14.91 -10.38 20.00
CA ARG A 159 -15.50 -10.99 21.21
C ARG A 159 -14.61 -12.02 21.89
#